data_f2f88a2bea7a7ec855c14e7260b976ba
#
_entry.id   f2f88a2bea7a7ec855c14e7260b976ba
#
_cell.length_a   1.000
_cell.length_b   1.000
_cell.length_c   1.000
_cell.angle_alpha   90.00
_cell.angle_beta   90.00
_cell.angle_gamma   90.00
#
_symmetry.space_group_name_H-M   'P 1'
#
loop_
_entity.id
_entity.type
_entity.pdbx_description
1 polymer ?
#
loop_
_entity_poly.entity_id
_entity_poly.type
_entity_poly.pdbx_seq_one_letter_code
_entity_poly.pdbx_strand_id
1 'polypeptide(L)'
;MSELSDIEIYNKQDARDHLVFIRKPIEGLETVDVGRLLSEWLRQQDLSSQFLQMEVNDELDEILSQEYKRDDIGDYLVITNIGILFEPALQVNTRALLERHSDRKLIIVLSDGVVDKEGCKYYFLSPSDSYSIDLSGLSYYSCN
;
A
#
# COMPACT_ATOMS: atom_id res chain seq x y z
N MET A 1 -16.92 16.70 8.48
CA MET A 1 -16.25 15.49 8.94
C MET A 1 -14.86 15.43 8.33
N SER A 2 -13.89 15.06 9.14
CA SER A 2 -12.54 14.89 8.63
C SER A 2 -12.36 13.52 7.98
N GLU A 3 -11.42 13.42 7.06
CA GLU A 3 -11.06 12.15 6.44
C GLU A 3 -10.59 11.14 7.47
N LEU A 4 -9.88 11.61 8.49
CA LEU A 4 -9.41 10.74 9.57
C LEU A 4 -10.58 10.10 10.32
N SER A 5 -11.67 10.85 10.56
CA SER A 5 -12.86 10.30 11.20
C SER A 5 -13.50 9.19 10.37
N ASP A 6 -13.56 9.36 9.06
CA ASP A 6 -14.11 8.36 8.16
C ASP A 6 -13.25 7.09 8.14
N ILE A 7 -11.93 7.25 8.15
CA ILE A 7 -11.00 6.14 8.22
C ILE A 7 -11.14 5.40 9.55
N GLU A 8 -11.27 6.13 10.63
CA GLU A 8 -11.47 5.56 11.97
C GLU A 8 -12.73 4.71 12.01
N ILE A 9 -13.83 5.21 11.44
CA ILE A 9 -15.09 4.47 11.36
C ILE A 9 -14.91 3.19 10.55
N TYR A 10 -14.29 3.29 9.39
CA TYR A 10 -14.00 2.12 8.54
C TYR A 10 -13.17 1.09 9.28
N ASN A 11 -12.12 1.53 9.98
CA ASN A 11 -11.18 0.64 10.66
C ASN A 11 -11.82 -0.14 11.82
N LYS A 12 -12.91 0.39 12.39
CA LYS A 12 -13.64 -0.27 13.46
C LYS A 12 -14.68 -1.26 12.97
N GLN A 13 -14.95 -1.27 11.65
CA GLN A 13 -15.89 -2.22 11.07
C GLN A 13 -15.27 -3.63 11.04
N ASP A 14 -16.14 -4.63 11.05
CA ASP A 14 -15.71 -6.03 10.95
C ASP A 14 -15.38 -6.36 9.49
N ALA A 15 -14.30 -5.79 8.99
CA ALA A 15 -13.81 -6.02 7.64
C ALA A 15 -12.63 -6.98 7.67
N ARG A 16 -12.54 -7.84 6.65
CA ARG A 16 -11.42 -8.80 6.56
C ARG A 16 -10.09 -8.09 6.35
N ASP A 17 -10.08 -7.03 5.54
CA ASP A 17 -8.90 -6.25 5.24
C ASP A 17 -9.11 -4.82 5.71
N HIS A 18 -8.07 -4.21 6.27
CA HIS A 18 -8.09 -2.81 6.70
C HIS A 18 -7.23 -1.99 5.77
N LEU A 19 -7.72 -1.78 4.54
CA LEU A 19 -6.99 -1.14 3.45
C LEU A 19 -7.70 0.14 3.04
N VAL A 20 -6.96 1.25 2.99
CA VAL A 20 -7.49 2.57 2.66
C VAL A 20 -6.64 3.20 1.57
N PHE A 21 -7.30 3.81 0.58
CA PHE A 21 -6.64 4.58 -0.47
C PHE A 21 -6.97 6.06 -0.30
N ILE A 22 -5.95 6.91 -0.23
CA ILE A 22 -6.10 8.36 -0.14
C ILE A 22 -5.21 9.04 -1.17
N ARG A 23 -5.60 10.24 -1.58
CA ARG A 23 -4.84 11.02 -2.57
C ARG A 23 -4.10 12.20 -1.94
N LYS A 24 -4.47 12.60 -0.74
CA LYS A 24 -3.88 13.74 -0.02
C LYS A 24 -3.41 13.30 1.35
N PRO A 25 -2.27 13.84 1.83
CA PRO A 25 -1.76 13.48 3.15
C PRO A 25 -2.76 13.82 4.25
N ILE A 26 -2.73 13.04 5.33
CA ILE A 26 -3.50 13.32 6.54
C ILE A 26 -2.51 13.80 7.59
N GLU A 27 -2.75 15.01 8.10
CA GLU A 27 -1.89 15.60 9.11
C GLU A 27 -1.88 14.74 10.38
N GLY A 28 -0.69 14.57 10.93
CA GLY A 28 -0.50 13.83 12.16
C GLY A 28 -0.27 12.33 11.98
N LEU A 29 -0.32 11.82 10.75
CA LEU A 29 0.02 10.42 10.48
C LEU A 29 1.45 10.32 9.94
N GLU A 30 2.22 9.39 10.50
CA GLU A 30 3.56 9.07 10.01
C GLU A 30 3.47 8.35 8.67
N THR A 31 4.44 8.61 7.79
CA THR A 31 4.48 7.98 6.46
C THR A 31 5.78 7.22 6.24
N VAL A 32 5.72 6.19 5.41
CA VAL A 32 6.88 5.41 4.99
C VAL A 32 7.03 5.52 3.48
N ASP A 33 8.19 6.00 3.04
CA ASP A 33 8.52 6.15 1.62
C ASP A 33 9.06 4.82 1.09
N VAL A 34 8.15 4.00 0.60
CA VAL A 34 8.47 2.64 0.13
C VAL A 34 9.46 2.69 -1.04
N GLY A 35 9.26 3.62 -1.97
CA GLY A 35 10.13 3.73 -3.14
C GLY A 35 11.55 4.04 -2.77
N ARG A 36 11.75 4.97 -1.83
CA ARG A 36 13.09 5.34 -1.39
C ARG A 36 13.77 4.18 -0.65
N LEU A 37 13.07 3.56 0.27
CA LEU A 37 13.63 2.47 1.07
C LEU A 37 14.02 1.27 0.19
N LEU A 38 13.16 0.89 -0.73
CA LEU A 38 13.46 -0.22 -1.62
C LEU A 38 14.58 0.14 -2.59
N SER A 39 14.60 1.36 -3.12
CA SER A 39 15.67 1.81 -4.03
C SER A 39 17.03 1.80 -3.34
N GLU A 40 17.11 2.25 -2.09
CA GLU A 40 18.35 2.22 -1.32
C GLU A 40 18.83 0.79 -1.09
N TRP A 41 17.91 -0.12 -0.80
CA TRP A 41 18.25 -1.52 -0.64
C TRP A 41 18.73 -2.13 -1.96
N LEU A 42 18.05 -1.82 -3.09
CA LEU A 42 18.42 -2.34 -4.41
C LEU A 42 19.83 -1.95 -4.84
N ARG A 43 20.31 -0.76 -4.45
CA ARG A 43 21.67 -0.31 -4.78
C ARG A 43 22.75 -1.23 -4.21
N GLN A 44 22.43 -1.99 -3.20
CA GLN A 44 23.37 -2.88 -2.53
C GLN A 44 23.26 -4.32 -3.01
N GLN A 45 22.38 -4.59 -3.98
CA GLN A 45 22.08 -5.94 -4.44
C GLN A 45 22.71 -6.20 -5.82
N ASP A 46 22.92 -7.48 -6.10
CA ASP A 46 23.29 -7.92 -7.44
C ASP A 46 21.99 -8.02 -8.28
N LEU A 47 21.79 -7.03 -9.15
CA LEU A 47 20.58 -6.94 -9.97
C LEU A 47 20.49 -8.04 -11.03
N SER A 48 21.58 -8.79 -11.26
CA SER A 48 21.56 -9.93 -12.18
C SER A 48 21.25 -11.25 -11.47
N SER A 49 21.05 -11.23 -10.16
CA SER A 49 20.75 -12.44 -9.40
C SER A 49 19.44 -13.07 -9.86
N GLN A 50 19.43 -14.39 -10.01
CA GLN A 50 18.20 -15.12 -10.32
C GLN A 50 17.20 -15.11 -9.17
N PHE A 51 17.63 -14.73 -7.96
CA PHE A 51 16.78 -14.66 -6.78
C PHE A 51 16.30 -13.24 -6.47
N LEU A 52 16.61 -12.26 -7.34
CA LEU A 52 16.30 -10.86 -7.06
C LEU A 52 14.83 -10.62 -6.77
N GLN A 53 13.93 -11.21 -7.56
CA GLN A 53 12.50 -11.00 -7.39
C GLN A 53 12.00 -11.53 -6.04
N MET A 54 12.50 -12.67 -5.60
CA MET A 54 12.17 -13.22 -4.30
C MET A 54 12.71 -12.31 -3.18
N GLU A 55 13.96 -11.85 -3.32
CA GLU A 55 14.60 -10.99 -2.34
C GLU A 55 13.90 -9.62 -2.23
N VAL A 56 13.43 -9.08 -3.37
CA VAL A 56 12.65 -7.84 -3.39
C VAL A 56 11.35 -8.01 -2.60
N ASN A 57 10.65 -9.11 -2.82
CA ASN A 57 9.40 -9.35 -2.10
C ASN A 57 9.63 -9.55 -0.61
N ASP A 58 10.72 -10.21 -0.22
CA ASP A 58 11.09 -10.34 1.19
C ASP A 58 11.41 -8.99 1.82
N GLU A 59 12.14 -8.11 1.09
CA GLU A 59 12.47 -6.78 1.61
C GLU A 59 11.22 -5.92 1.73
N LEU A 60 10.27 -6.02 0.80
CA LEU A 60 9.01 -5.31 0.90
C LEU A 60 8.20 -5.77 2.12
N ASP A 61 8.21 -7.05 2.43
CA ASP A 61 7.59 -7.54 3.67
C ASP A 61 8.23 -6.91 4.89
N GLU A 62 9.55 -6.76 4.91
CA GLU A 62 10.25 -6.09 6.00
C GLU A 62 9.85 -4.61 6.10
N ILE A 63 9.79 -3.91 4.96
CA ILE A 63 9.40 -2.50 4.93
C ILE A 63 7.97 -2.33 5.44
N LEU A 64 7.04 -3.16 4.99
CA LEU A 64 5.64 -3.07 5.38
C LEU A 64 5.37 -3.64 6.78
N SER A 65 6.34 -4.28 7.40
CA SER A 65 6.24 -4.73 8.79
C SER A 65 6.40 -3.58 9.78
N GLN A 66 6.85 -2.41 9.35
CA GLN A 66 6.89 -1.23 10.19
C GLN A 66 5.46 -0.84 10.57
N GLU A 67 5.31 -0.29 11.75
CA GLU A 67 4.00 0.17 12.19
C GLU A 67 4.16 1.37 13.12
N TYR A 68 3.16 2.22 13.09
CA TYR A 68 3.02 3.34 13.99
C TYR A 68 1.71 3.18 14.73
N LYS A 69 1.60 3.84 15.85
CA LYS A 69 0.40 3.75 16.66
C LYS A 69 -0.18 5.12 16.93
N ARG A 70 -1.50 5.20 16.83
CA ARG A 70 -2.24 6.38 17.22
C ARG A 70 -3.50 5.93 17.96
N ASP A 71 -3.82 6.58 19.08
CA ASP A 71 -4.88 6.12 19.98
C ASP A 71 -6.25 6.06 19.33
N ASP A 72 -6.52 6.94 18.35
CA ASP A 72 -7.82 7.00 17.70
C ASP A 72 -8.00 5.92 16.61
N ILE A 73 -6.93 5.44 15.99
CA ILE A 73 -7.01 4.45 14.90
C ILE A 73 -6.25 3.16 15.17
N GLY A 74 -5.43 3.10 16.22
CA GLY A 74 -4.63 1.92 16.53
C GLY A 74 -3.36 1.81 15.68
N ASP A 75 -2.94 0.60 15.44
CA ASP A 75 -1.73 0.35 14.63
C ASP A 75 -2.00 0.63 13.16
N TYR A 76 -1.12 1.40 12.53
CA TYR A 76 -1.30 1.79 11.14
C TYR A 76 0.04 1.93 10.40
N LEU A 77 -0.04 1.94 9.08
CA LEU A 77 1.10 2.23 8.20
C LEU A 77 0.58 3.03 7.00
N VAL A 78 1.14 4.21 6.78
CA VAL A 78 0.87 5.00 5.55
C VAL A 78 2.04 4.83 4.61
N ILE A 79 1.81 4.25 3.44
CA ILE A 79 2.86 4.05 2.44
C ILE A 79 2.74 5.06 1.31
N THR A 80 3.89 5.61 0.91
CA THR A 80 4.00 6.61 -0.16
C THR A 80 5.02 6.17 -1.19
N ASN A 81 5.04 6.85 -2.34
CA ASN A 81 6.01 6.62 -3.41
C ASN A 81 5.97 5.16 -3.87
N ILE A 82 4.78 4.70 -4.19
CA ILE A 82 4.51 3.28 -4.46
C ILE A 82 4.78 2.86 -5.91
N GLY A 83 5.27 3.77 -6.76
CA GLY A 83 5.49 3.47 -8.18
C GLY A 83 6.38 2.26 -8.42
N ILE A 84 7.36 2.05 -7.54
CA ILE A 84 8.28 0.92 -7.66
C ILE A 84 7.56 -0.43 -7.52
N LEU A 85 6.41 -0.47 -6.85
CA LEU A 85 5.62 -1.70 -6.71
C LEU A 85 5.02 -2.16 -8.04
N PHE A 86 5.00 -1.28 -9.04
CA PHE A 86 4.46 -1.57 -10.37
C PHE A 86 5.55 -1.77 -11.41
N GLU A 87 6.83 -1.81 -10.99
CA GLU A 87 7.94 -2.02 -11.92
C GLU A 87 7.94 -3.47 -12.42
N PRO A 88 7.73 -3.71 -13.74
CA PRO A 88 7.62 -5.07 -14.25
C PRO A 88 8.85 -5.95 -13.98
N ALA A 89 10.04 -5.36 -13.98
CA ALA A 89 11.27 -6.12 -13.77
C ALA A 89 11.35 -6.74 -12.37
N LEU A 90 10.66 -6.19 -11.39
CA LEU A 90 10.69 -6.67 -10.01
C LEU A 90 9.62 -7.72 -9.72
N GLN A 91 8.60 -7.81 -10.57
CA GLN A 91 7.50 -8.78 -10.44
C GLN A 91 6.89 -8.83 -9.03
N VAL A 92 6.61 -7.66 -8.48
CA VAL A 92 5.96 -7.56 -7.16
C VAL A 92 4.48 -7.91 -7.31
N ASN A 93 4.00 -8.82 -6.48
CA ASN A 93 2.57 -9.05 -6.38
C ASN A 93 1.98 -8.06 -5.37
N THR A 94 1.66 -6.87 -5.85
CA THR A 94 1.23 -5.75 -5.00
C THR A 94 -0.07 -6.07 -4.27
N ARG A 95 -1.02 -6.73 -4.94
CA ARG A 95 -2.27 -7.12 -4.31
C ARG A 95 -2.03 -8.06 -3.12
N ALA A 96 -1.22 -9.10 -3.31
CA ALA A 96 -0.95 -10.06 -2.25
C ALA A 96 -0.22 -9.40 -1.08
N LEU A 97 0.71 -8.49 -1.38
CA LEU A 97 1.44 -7.73 -0.37
C LEU A 97 0.49 -6.90 0.49
N LEU A 98 -0.40 -6.14 -0.13
CA LEU A 98 -1.35 -5.31 0.61
C LEU A 98 -2.37 -6.16 1.38
N GLU A 99 -2.85 -7.23 0.79
CA GLU A 99 -3.80 -8.13 1.45
C GLU A 99 -3.19 -8.74 2.71
N ARG A 100 -1.96 -9.21 2.61
CA ARG A 100 -1.26 -9.85 3.73
C ARG A 100 -1.05 -8.91 4.90
N HIS A 101 -0.62 -7.67 4.61
CA HIS A 101 -0.33 -6.72 5.67
C HIS A 101 -1.57 -6.02 6.24
N SER A 102 -2.60 -5.80 5.42
CA SER A 102 -3.83 -5.16 5.88
C SER A 102 -4.73 -6.06 6.72
N ASP A 103 -4.42 -7.35 6.79
CA ASP A 103 -5.09 -8.28 7.67
C ASP A 103 -4.74 -8.01 9.15
N ARG A 104 -3.59 -7.42 9.42
CA ARG A 104 -3.06 -7.25 10.78
C ARG A 104 -3.12 -5.81 11.28
N LYS A 105 -3.07 -4.85 10.37
CA LYS A 105 -3.05 -3.43 10.73
C LYS A 105 -3.68 -2.62 9.62
N LEU A 106 -3.96 -1.36 9.91
CA LEU A 106 -4.50 -0.44 8.92
C LEU A 106 -3.39 -0.03 7.96
N ILE A 107 -3.55 -0.38 6.68
CA ILE A 107 -2.65 0.06 5.61
C ILE A 107 -3.33 1.18 4.84
N ILE A 108 -2.69 2.34 4.79
CA ILE A 108 -3.16 3.50 4.04
C ILE A 108 -2.21 3.73 2.87
N VAL A 109 -2.74 3.66 1.66
CA VAL A 109 -1.97 3.92 0.44
C VAL A 109 -2.19 5.38 0.05
N LEU A 110 -1.13 6.18 0.15
CA LEU A 110 -1.16 7.60 -0.20
C LEU A 110 -0.52 7.80 -1.57
N SER A 111 -1.34 8.08 -2.57
CA SER A 111 -0.89 8.26 -3.94
C SER A 111 -1.96 8.98 -4.75
N ASP A 112 -1.57 9.57 -5.88
CA ASP A 112 -2.50 10.23 -6.81
C ASP A 112 -3.34 9.26 -7.64
N GLY A 113 -3.27 7.97 -7.37
CA GLY A 113 -4.03 6.96 -8.08
C GLY A 113 -5.54 7.10 -7.89
N VAL A 114 -6.27 6.34 -8.68
CA VAL A 114 -7.74 6.38 -8.73
C VAL A 114 -8.31 5.00 -8.52
N VAL A 115 -9.31 4.91 -7.64
CA VAL A 115 -10.08 3.67 -7.45
C VAL A 115 -11.25 3.67 -8.41
N ASP A 116 -11.34 2.64 -9.25
CA ASP A 116 -12.51 2.36 -10.09
C ASP A 116 -13.37 1.33 -9.37
N LYS A 117 -14.46 1.79 -8.77
CA LYS A 117 -15.33 0.92 -7.99
C LYS A 117 -16.10 -0.07 -8.86
N GLU A 118 -16.46 0.32 -10.07
CA GLU A 118 -17.19 -0.57 -10.99
C GLU A 118 -16.31 -1.68 -11.50
N GLY A 119 -15.06 -1.36 -11.89
CA GLY A 119 -14.09 -2.34 -12.36
C GLY A 119 -13.34 -3.05 -11.24
N CYS A 120 -13.54 -2.66 -10.00
CA CYS A 120 -12.83 -3.19 -8.83
C CYS A 120 -11.32 -3.14 -9.01
N LYS A 121 -10.79 -1.97 -9.42
CA LYS A 121 -9.35 -1.78 -9.64
C LYS A 121 -8.87 -0.46 -9.09
N TYR A 122 -7.61 -0.46 -8.65
CA TYR A 122 -6.88 0.76 -8.32
C TYR A 122 -5.85 1.02 -9.43
N TYR A 123 -5.91 2.20 -10.03
CA TYR A 123 -4.98 2.61 -11.08
C TYR A 123 -3.98 3.61 -10.52
N PHE A 124 -2.70 3.27 -10.56
CA PHE A 124 -1.65 4.13 -10.01
C PHE A 124 -1.43 5.38 -10.86
N LEU A 125 -1.29 5.25 -12.17
CA LEU A 125 -1.02 6.38 -13.06
C LEU A 125 -2.20 6.76 -13.94
N SER A 126 -2.67 5.85 -14.74
CA SER A 126 -3.77 6.07 -15.67
C SER A 126 -4.47 4.73 -15.87
N PRO A 127 -5.68 4.73 -16.47
CA PRO A 127 -6.37 3.47 -16.73
C PRO A 127 -5.56 2.53 -17.62
N SER A 128 -4.60 1.84 -17.01
CA SER A 128 -3.73 0.88 -17.68
C SER A 128 -3.53 -0.30 -16.74
N ASP A 129 -3.80 -1.50 -17.22
CA ASP A 129 -3.67 -2.71 -16.41
C ASP A 129 -2.24 -2.94 -15.92
N SER A 130 -1.23 -2.38 -16.62
CA SER A 130 0.18 -2.50 -16.21
C SER A 130 0.47 -1.82 -14.89
N TYR A 131 -0.33 -0.83 -14.50
CA TYR A 131 -0.12 -0.04 -13.30
C TYR A 131 -1.39 -0.06 -12.43
N SER A 132 -1.97 -1.24 -12.29
CA SER A 132 -3.21 -1.39 -11.54
C SER A 132 -3.14 -2.53 -10.54
N ILE A 133 -4.03 -2.47 -9.55
CA ILE A 133 -4.21 -3.53 -8.56
C ILE A 133 -5.65 -4.00 -8.68
N ASP A 134 -5.85 -5.30 -8.82
CA ASP A 134 -7.18 -5.90 -8.76
C ASP A 134 -7.66 -5.89 -7.31
N LEU A 135 -8.79 -5.23 -7.07
CA LEU A 135 -9.38 -5.10 -5.73
C LEU A 135 -10.53 -6.08 -5.50
N SER A 136 -10.84 -6.94 -6.47
CA SER A 136 -11.93 -7.92 -6.33
C SER A 136 -11.70 -8.80 -5.12
N GLY A 137 -12.69 -8.91 -4.25
CA GLY A 137 -12.59 -9.74 -3.05
C GLY A 137 -11.83 -9.10 -1.89
N LEU A 138 -11.25 -7.92 -2.07
CA LEU A 138 -10.63 -7.17 -0.99
C LEU A 138 -11.64 -6.22 -0.34
N SER A 139 -11.56 -6.09 0.98
CA SER A 139 -12.25 -5.03 1.69
C SER A 139 -11.37 -3.79 1.63
N TYR A 140 -11.93 -2.66 1.23
CA TYR A 140 -11.17 -1.42 1.17
C TYR A 140 -12.07 -0.20 1.32
N TYR A 141 -11.45 0.93 1.63
CA TYR A 141 -12.10 2.23 1.68
C TYR A 141 -11.27 3.23 0.89
N SER A 142 -11.90 4.10 0.13
CA SER A 142 -11.20 5.15 -0.58
C SER A 142 -11.83 6.50 -0.25
N CYS A 143 -10.99 7.52 -0.06
CA CYS A 143 -11.44 8.88 0.21
C CYS A 143 -10.50 9.91 -0.41
N ASN A 144 -11.00 11.15 -0.46
CA ASN A 144 -10.36 12.29 -1.11
C ASN A 144 -9.88 11.95 -2.53
#